data_cf087baa02e0c6fced29ea35dbfcf988
#
_entry.id   cf087baa02e0c6fced29ea35dbfcf988
#
_cell.length_a   1.000
_cell.length_b   1.000
_cell.length_c   1.000
_cell.angle_alpha   90.00
_cell.angle_beta   90.00
_cell.angle_gamma   90.00
#
_symmetry.space_group_name_H-M   'P 1'
#
loop_
_entity.id
_entity.type
_entity.pdbx_description
1 polymer ?
#
loop_
_entity_poly.entity_id
_entity_poly.type
_entity_poly.pdbx_seq_one_letter_code
_entity_poly.pdbx_strand_id
1 'polypeptide(L)'
;PGRYGGSLENRFRFMRNVIQGIRAAAPRLAIGVRVSAVDLVPYRKDAHGIGEPSPLDPASRRAGFGVIHDDDLDAALEEPRALMAELEALGVRWVCVTAGSPYYTPHVTRPAFFPPMDGYLPPEDPLAGVARQVRVTARLKAAAPNLMFVGSGYTYLQEWLPHVAQHNVREGLTDLVGLGRMMLAYPDFAADVLAGAPLRRAHVCRTFSDCTTGPRMGLRSGCYPLDDLYKAQPEAAAILKVRTAMTAKV
;
A
#
# COMPACT_ATOMS: atom_id res chain seq x y z
N PRO A 1 24.34 -0.77 -10.07
CA PRO A 1 25.70 -1.28 -10.14
C PRO A 1 26.28 -1.48 -8.75
N GLY A 2 27.32 -2.33 -8.64
CA GLY A 2 27.91 -2.76 -7.40
C GLY A 2 27.24 -3.98 -6.78
N ARG A 3 27.67 -4.34 -5.54
CA ARG A 3 27.30 -5.61 -4.87
C ARG A 3 25.79 -5.75 -4.53
N TYR A 4 25.02 -4.67 -4.67
CA TYR A 4 23.59 -4.64 -4.38
C TYR A 4 22.73 -4.30 -5.60
N GLY A 5 23.30 -4.30 -6.81
CA GLY A 5 22.60 -3.98 -8.05
C GLY A 5 22.90 -4.96 -9.16
N GLY A 6 22.23 -4.81 -10.30
CA GLY A 6 22.34 -5.70 -11.44
C GLY A 6 21.49 -6.96 -11.29
N SER A 7 22.10 -8.13 -11.11
CA SER A 7 21.39 -9.40 -11.01
C SER A 7 20.36 -9.42 -9.86
N LEU A 8 19.31 -10.24 -10.01
CA LEU A 8 18.28 -10.44 -8.99
C LEU A 8 18.89 -10.85 -7.63
N GLU A 9 19.89 -11.75 -7.67
CA GLU A 9 20.64 -12.17 -6.47
C GLU A 9 21.27 -10.98 -5.74
N ASN A 10 21.90 -10.07 -6.45
CA ASN A 10 22.53 -8.89 -5.87
C ASN A 10 21.48 -7.92 -5.30
N ARG A 11 20.36 -7.74 -5.99
CA ARG A 11 19.27 -6.86 -5.54
C ARG A 11 18.60 -7.39 -4.25
N PHE A 12 18.54 -8.71 -4.07
CA PHE A 12 18.03 -9.33 -2.84
C PHE A 12 19.07 -9.40 -1.72
N ARG A 13 20.34 -9.23 -2.01
CA ARG A 13 21.46 -9.39 -1.06
C ARG A 13 21.30 -8.54 0.20
N PHE A 14 20.85 -7.29 0.09
CA PHE A 14 20.68 -6.43 1.26
C PHE A 14 19.65 -7.02 2.22
N MET A 15 18.49 -7.38 1.72
CA MET A 15 17.41 -7.96 2.53
C MET A 15 17.85 -9.32 3.14
N ARG A 16 18.49 -10.18 2.36
CA ARG A 16 19.06 -11.44 2.82
C ARG A 16 20.01 -11.23 4.01
N ASN A 17 20.95 -10.30 3.87
CA ASN A 17 21.90 -9.98 4.94
C ASN A 17 21.20 -9.48 6.22
N VAL A 18 20.18 -8.65 6.09
CA VAL A 18 19.38 -8.16 7.24
C VAL A 18 18.67 -9.32 7.93
N ILE A 19 17.99 -10.19 7.18
CA ILE A 19 17.28 -11.35 7.74
C ILE A 19 18.26 -12.31 8.45
N GLN A 20 19.39 -12.62 7.80
CA GLN A 20 20.43 -13.48 8.40
C GLN A 20 21.04 -12.85 9.65
N GLY A 21 21.29 -11.55 9.65
CA GLY A 21 21.78 -10.81 10.83
C GLY A 21 20.78 -10.85 11.99
N ILE A 22 19.49 -10.67 11.72
CA ILE A 22 18.43 -10.80 12.75
C ILE A 22 18.38 -12.23 13.29
N ARG A 23 18.44 -13.26 12.43
CA ARG A 23 18.47 -14.66 12.85
C ARG A 23 19.66 -14.98 13.75
N ALA A 24 20.84 -14.45 13.41
CA ALA A 24 22.04 -14.65 14.24
C ALA A 24 21.92 -13.97 15.61
N ALA A 25 21.40 -12.75 15.66
CA ALA A 25 21.27 -11.97 16.90
C ALA A 25 20.07 -12.39 17.76
N ALA A 26 18.97 -12.82 17.14
CA ALA A 26 17.71 -13.17 17.80
C ALA A 26 17.06 -14.41 17.15
N PRO A 27 17.57 -15.62 17.37
CA PRO A 27 17.16 -16.84 16.65
C PRO A 27 15.66 -17.19 16.78
N ARG A 28 15.03 -16.79 17.88
CA ARG A 28 13.61 -17.07 18.17
C ARG A 28 12.64 -15.99 17.68
N LEU A 29 13.16 -14.87 17.18
CA LEU A 29 12.30 -13.78 16.71
C LEU A 29 11.59 -14.19 15.42
N ALA A 30 10.28 -14.07 15.40
CA ALA A 30 9.51 -14.21 14.16
C ALA A 30 9.76 -13.02 13.24
N ILE A 31 10.04 -13.28 11.96
CA ILE A 31 10.35 -12.26 10.97
C ILE A 31 9.21 -12.18 9.97
N GLY A 32 8.67 -10.97 9.78
CA GLY A 32 7.78 -10.61 8.69
C GLY A 32 8.43 -9.56 7.79
N VAL A 33 8.09 -9.59 6.51
CA VAL A 33 8.60 -8.65 5.51
C VAL A 33 7.45 -7.92 4.84
N ARG A 34 7.58 -6.60 4.63
CA ARG A 34 6.67 -5.85 3.79
C ARG A 34 7.33 -5.58 2.44
N VAL A 35 6.61 -5.93 1.36
CA VAL A 35 7.10 -5.83 -0.02
C VAL A 35 6.12 -5.03 -0.86
N SER A 36 6.63 -4.03 -1.60
CA SER A 36 5.92 -3.49 -2.76
C SER A 36 6.18 -4.44 -3.92
N ALA A 37 5.21 -5.32 -4.19
CA ALA A 37 5.42 -6.45 -5.10
C ALA A 37 5.29 -6.05 -6.57
N VAL A 38 4.49 -5.02 -6.86
CA VAL A 38 4.34 -4.48 -8.21
C VAL A 38 4.33 -2.96 -8.19
N ASP A 39 4.70 -2.36 -9.30
CA ASP A 39 4.60 -0.92 -9.53
C ASP A 39 4.22 -0.64 -10.99
N LEU A 40 3.97 0.62 -11.29
CA LEU A 40 3.91 1.17 -12.63
C LEU A 40 5.16 2.02 -12.89
N VAL A 41 5.35 2.46 -14.12
CA VAL A 41 6.32 3.52 -14.40
C VAL A 41 6.02 4.76 -13.54
N PRO A 42 7.02 5.58 -13.19
CA PRO A 42 6.76 6.80 -12.43
C PRO A 42 5.71 7.70 -13.09
N TYR A 43 4.88 8.34 -12.27
CA TYR A 43 3.84 9.26 -12.71
C TYR A 43 4.18 10.70 -12.30
N ARG A 44 3.66 11.65 -13.05
CA ARG A 44 3.71 13.09 -12.77
C ARG A 44 2.34 13.71 -12.95
N LYS A 45 2.16 14.96 -12.52
CA LYS A 45 0.93 15.73 -12.79
C LYS A 45 0.93 16.19 -14.25
N ASP A 46 -0.20 16.02 -14.91
CA ASP A 46 -0.49 16.71 -16.18
C ASP A 46 -0.94 18.16 -15.96
N ALA A 47 -1.37 18.83 -17.03
CA ALA A 47 -1.86 20.21 -16.97
C ALA A 47 -3.15 20.38 -16.15
N HIS A 48 -3.91 19.31 -15.93
CA HIS A 48 -5.16 19.29 -15.17
C HIS A 48 -4.96 18.78 -13.72
N GLY A 49 -3.71 18.43 -13.34
CA GLY A 49 -3.39 17.88 -12.04
C GLY A 49 -3.67 16.39 -11.91
N ILE A 50 -4.02 15.71 -13.00
CA ILE A 50 -4.22 14.26 -13.06
C ILE A 50 -2.87 13.55 -13.25
N GLY A 51 -2.75 12.34 -12.75
CA GLY A 51 -1.54 11.54 -12.92
C GLY A 51 -1.38 11.06 -14.37
N GLU A 52 -0.22 11.28 -14.96
CA GLU A 52 0.16 10.70 -16.23
C GLU A 52 1.51 10.00 -16.15
N PRO A 53 1.78 8.94 -16.94
CA PRO A 53 3.09 8.32 -16.99
C PRO A 53 4.17 9.33 -17.35
N SER A 54 5.26 9.35 -16.60
CA SER A 54 6.43 10.16 -16.94
C SER A 54 7.07 9.66 -18.24
N PRO A 55 7.53 10.55 -19.13
CA PRO A 55 8.31 10.13 -20.28
C PRO A 55 9.62 9.52 -19.82
N LEU A 56 9.76 8.21 -20.00
CA LEU A 56 10.96 7.45 -19.69
C LEU A 56 11.53 6.87 -20.98
N ASP A 57 12.85 6.78 -21.01
CA ASP A 57 13.52 5.97 -22.03
C ASP A 57 12.98 4.53 -21.99
N PRO A 58 12.67 3.93 -23.15
CA PRO A 58 12.14 2.56 -23.24
C PRO A 58 12.98 1.51 -22.50
N ALA A 59 14.30 1.67 -22.46
CA ALA A 59 15.20 0.77 -21.72
C ALA A 59 15.01 0.90 -20.20
N SER A 60 14.77 2.12 -19.70
CA SER A 60 14.51 2.40 -18.28
C SER A 60 13.15 1.90 -17.83
N ARG A 61 12.15 1.84 -18.72
CA ARG A 61 10.80 1.35 -18.39
C ARG A 61 10.77 -0.11 -17.93
N ARG A 62 11.72 -0.94 -18.40
CA ARG A 62 11.78 -2.38 -18.14
C ARG A 62 12.69 -2.76 -16.97
N ALA A 63 13.32 -1.80 -16.31
CA ALA A 63 14.40 -2.06 -15.36
C ALA A 63 13.95 -2.11 -13.89
N GLY A 64 12.66 -2.21 -13.59
CA GLY A 64 12.13 -2.18 -12.22
C GLY A 64 11.64 -3.53 -11.73
N PHE A 65 11.79 -3.80 -10.43
CA PHE A 65 11.20 -4.94 -9.76
C PHE A 65 9.67 -4.84 -9.81
N GLY A 66 9.02 -5.84 -10.38
CA GLY A 66 7.56 -5.93 -10.43
C GLY A 66 6.85 -4.84 -11.26
N VAL A 67 7.54 -4.19 -12.20
CA VAL A 67 6.91 -3.15 -13.03
C VAL A 67 5.96 -3.80 -14.04
N ILE A 68 4.68 -3.37 -13.98
CA ILE A 68 3.65 -3.83 -14.91
C ILE A 68 3.79 -3.08 -16.22
N HIS A 69 3.94 -3.81 -17.32
CA HIS A 69 3.92 -3.32 -18.69
C HIS A 69 2.79 -3.99 -19.46
N ASP A 70 2.14 -3.23 -20.32
CA ASP A 70 1.10 -3.75 -21.22
C ASP A 70 0.02 -4.60 -20.52
N ASP A 71 -0.30 -4.23 -19.27
CA ASP A 71 -1.23 -4.93 -18.36
C ASP A 71 -0.83 -6.39 -18.05
N ASP A 72 0.40 -6.80 -18.37
CA ASP A 72 0.91 -8.15 -18.08
C ASP A 72 1.36 -8.27 -16.62
N LEU A 73 0.39 -8.63 -15.78
CA LEU A 73 0.65 -8.85 -14.36
C LEU A 73 1.49 -10.12 -14.11
N ASP A 74 1.43 -11.13 -14.96
CA ASP A 74 2.17 -12.37 -14.74
C ASP A 74 3.65 -12.19 -14.98
N ALA A 75 4.02 -11.48 -16.05
CA ALA A 75 5.41 -11.10 -16.29
C ALA A 75 5.95 -10.20 -15.17
N ALA A 76 5.15 -9.22 -14.70
CA ALA A 76 5.53 -8.36 -13.58
C ALA A 76 5.77 -9.14 -12.28
N LEU A 77 5.12 -10.28 -12.09
CA LEU A 77 5.24 -11.10 -10.88
C LEU A 77 6.35 -12.15 -10.93
N GLU A 78 7.14 -12.27 -11.99
CA GLU A 78 8.24 -13.25 -12.06
C GLU A 78 9.28 -13.02 -10.95
N GLU A 79 9.83 -11.81 -10.83
CA GLU A 79 10.79 -11.48 -9.77
C GLU A 79 10.17 -11.47 -8.36
N PRO A 80 8.96 -10.95 -8.14
CA PRO A 80 8.25 -11.11 -6.87
C PRO A 80 8.06 -12.56 -6.44
N ARG A 81 7.73 -13.47 -7.35
CA ARG A 81 7.64 -14.92 -7.04
C ARG A 81 8.98 -15.50 -6.61
N ALA A 82 10.06 -15.15 -7.33
CA ALA A 82 11.42 -15.56 -6.94
C ALA A 82 11.80 -15.01 -5.55
N LEU A 83 11.40 -13.78 -5.23
CA LEU A 83 11.55 -13.21 -3.89
C LEU A 83 10.77 -13.99 -2.83
N MET A 84 9.52 -14.41 -3.09
CA MET A 84 8.76 -15.22 -2.12
C MET A 84 9.48 -16.54 -1.82
N ALA A 85 10.02 -17.22 -2.82
CA ALA A 85 10.80 -18.45 -2.62
C ALA A 85 12.07 -18.19 -1.77
N GLU A 86 12.76 -17.08 -2.00
CA GLU A 86 13.92 -16.69 -1.19
C GLU A 86 13.52 -16.40 0.27
N LEU A 87 12.42 -15.69 0.51
CA LEU A 87 11.91 -15.39 1.85
C LEU A 87 11.53 -16.66 2.61
N GLU A 88 10.89 -17.60 1.93
CA GLU A 88 10.55 -18.91 2.49
C GLU A 88 11.81 -19.68 2.89
N ALA A 89 12.82 -19.76 2.02
CA ALA A 89 14.12 -20.39 2.29
C ALA A 89 14.86 -19.75 3.47
N LEU A 90 14.68 -18.43 3.70
CA LEU A 90 15.24 -17.71 4.85
C LEU A 90 14.40 -17.87 6.14
N GLY A 91 13.34 -18.69 6.11
CA GLY A 91 12.47 -18.93 7.27
C GLY A 91 11.59 -17.74 7.64
N VAL A 92 11.33 -16.80 6.73
CA VAL A 92 10.29 -15.78 6.90
C VAL A 92 8.92 -16.45 6.88
N ARG A 93 7.99 -15.98 7.70
CA ARG A 93 6.65 -16.57 7.79
C ARG A 93 5.56 -15.65 7.27
N TRP A 94 5.72 -14.34 7.39
CA TRP A 94 4.70 -13.36 7.03
C TRP A 94 5.20 -12.39 5.98
N VAL A 95 4.37 -12.17 4.97
CA VAL A 95 4.64 -11.19 3.92
C VAL A 95 3.45 -10.25 3.79
N CYS A 96 3.67 -8.97 4.11
CA CYS A 96 2.70 -7.92 3.85
C CYS A 96 2.90 -7.41 2.42
N VAL A 97 1.96 -7.72 1.54
CA VAL A 97 2.02 -7.32 0.13
C VAL A 97 1.41 -5.94 -0.04
N THR A 98 2.16 -5.05 -0.67
CA THR A 98 1.71 -3.74 -1.13
C THR A 98 2.05 -3.56 -2.61
N ALA A 99 1.65 -2.45 -3.20
CA ALA A 99 1.97 -2.09 -4.56
C ALA A 99 2.40 -0.63 -4.64
N GLY A 100 3.17 -0.28 -5.66
CA GLY A 100 3.55 1.08 -5.98
C GLY A 100 4.52 1.75 -5.01
N SER A 101 4.87 2.97 -5.35
CA SER A 101 5.69 3.86 -4.54
C SER A 101 4.86 5.05 -4.06
N PRO A 102 4.93 5.44 -2.76
CA PRO A 102 4.22 6.63 -2.27
C PRO A 102 4.73 7.94 -2.87
N TYR A 103 5.88 7.91 -3.55
CA TYR A 103 6.52 9.06 -4.17
C TYR A 103 6.29 9.15 -5.68
N TYR A 104 6.20 8.01 -6.36
CA TYR A 104 6.13 7.96 -7.83
C TYR A 104 4.76 7.52 -8.33
N THR A 105 4.09 6.62 -7.60
CA THR A 105 2.80 6.03 -7.99
C THR A 105 1.83 5.96 -6.79
N PRO A 106 1.54 7.11 -6.14
CA PRO A 106 0.72 7.12 -4.93
C PRO A 106 -0.68 6.54 -5.13
N HIS A 107 -1.28 6.62 -6.32
CA HIS A 107 -2.58 6.01 -6.63
C HIS A 107 -2.54 4.48 -6.58
N VAL A 108 -1.41 3.86 -6.98
CA VAL A 108 -1.20 2.41 -6.90
C VAL A 108 -1.02 1.96 -5.46
N THR A 109 -0.17 2.68 -4.70
CA THR A 109 0.13 2.33 -3.30
C THR A 109 -1.06 2.54 -2.38
N ARG A 110 -1.83 3.58 -2.65
CA ARG A 110 -2.86 4.09 -1.73
C ARG A 110 -4.10 4.51 -2.50
N PRO A 111 -4.91 3.59 -2.98
CA PRO A 111 -6.20 3.94 -3.56
C PRO A 111 -6.92 4.91 -2.62
N ALA A 112 -7.30 6.08 -3.11
CA ALA A 112 -7.84 7.16 -2.30
C ALA A 112 -8.76 8.06 -3.12
N PHE A 113 -9.76 8.64 -2.47
CA PHE A 113 -10.66 9.60 -3.08
C PHE A 113 -9.93 10.90 -3.43
N PHE A 114 -9.07 11.38 -2.51
CA PHE A 114 -8.18 12.51 -2.76
C PHE A 114 -6.72 12.15 -2.51
N PRO A 115 -5.79 12.68 -3.31
CA PRO A 115 -4.36 12.56 -3.06
C PRO A 115 -3.96 13.44 -1.87
N PRO A 116 -2.75 13.24 -1.28
CA PRO A 116 -2.13 14.25 -0.43
C PRO A 116 -1.81 15.52 -1.23
N MET A 117 -1.54 16.63 -0.53
CA MET A 117 -1.39 17.97 -1.11
C MET A 117 -0.40 18.08 -2.26
N ASP A 118 0.64 17.28 -2.28
CA ASP A 118 1.70 17.23 -3.30
C ASP A 118 1.46 16.14 -4.37
N GLY A 119 0.44 15.29 -4.16
CA GLY A 119 0.06 14.24 -5.09
C GLY A 119 -0.72 14.76 -6.30
N TYR A 120 -0.95 13.90 -7.26
CA TYR A 120 -1.82 14.11 -8.42
C TYR A 120 -3.17 13.40 -8.20
N LEU A 121 -4.21 13.82 -8.91
CA LEU A 121 -5.50 13.13 -8.94
C LEU A 121 -5.32 11.75 -9.56
N PRO A 122 -5.98 10.70 -9.03
CA PRO A 122 -5.87 9.35 -9.58
C PRO A 122 -6.25 9.32 -11.07
N PRO A 123 -5.43 8.71 -11.95
CA PRO A 123 -5.75 8.56 -13.36
C PRO A 123 -6.75 7.41 -13.64
N GLU A 124 -7.10 6.65 -12.62
CA GLU A 124 -8.00 5.50 -12.67
C GLU A 124 -8.99 5.52 -11.49
N ASP A 125 -10.06 4.75 -11.61
CA ASP A 125 -10.95 4.51 -10.46
C ASP A 125 -10.15 3.83 -9.34
N PRO A 126 -10.13 4.38 -8.11
CA PRO A 126 -9.41 3.77 -7.00
C PRO A 126 -9.82 2.33 -6.67
N LEU A 127 -11.04 1.88 -7.05
CA LEU A 127 -11.43 0.46 -6.92
C LEU A 127 -10.61 -0.45 -7.83
N ALA A 128 -10.20 0.02 -9.01
CA ALA A 128 -9.29 -0.73 -9.87
C ALA A 128 -7.94 -0.95 -9.17
N GLY A 129 -7.44 0.06 -8.47
CA GLY A 129 -6.24 -0.04 -7.64
C GLY A 129 -6.39 -1.04 -6.49
N VAL A 130 -7.55 -1.07 -5.80
CA VAL A 130 -7.85 -2.06 -4.76
C VAL A 130 -7.86 -3.47 -5.37
N ALA A 131 -8.59 -3.67 -6.47
CA ALA A 131 -8.69 -4.96 -7.14
C ALA A 131 -7.32 -5.46 -7.62
N ARG A 132 -6.45 -4.56 -8.09
CA ARG A 132 -5.06 -4.88 -8.46
C ARG A 132 -4.29 -5.42 -7.26
N GLN A 133 -4.32 -4.75 -6.10
CA GLN A 133 -3.61 -5.19 -4.91
C GLN A 133 -4.12 -6.54 -4.39
N VAL A 134 -5.43 -6.79 -4.43
CA VAL A 134 -6.02 -8.09 -4.07
C VAL A 134 -5.53 -9.19 -5.03
N ARG A 135 -5.58 -8.94 -6.35
CA ARG A 135 -5.09 -9.92 -7.36
C ARG A 135 -3.61 -10.24 -7.21
N VAL A 136 -2.78 -9.22 -6.97
CA VAL A 136 -1.34 -9.40 -6.74
C VAL A 136 -1.09 -10.29 -5.53
N THR A 137 -1.76 -10.00 -4.40
CA THR A 137 -1.63 -10.82 -3.19
C THR A 137 -2.07 -12.26 -3.44
N ALA A 138 -3.21 -12.47 -4.08
CA ALA A 138 -3.74 -13.80 -4.38
C ALA A 138 -2.80 -14.63 -5.27
N ARG A 139 -2.21 -14.03 -6.31
CA ARG A 139 -1.27 -14.70 -7.20
C ARG A 139 0.05 -15.08 -6.50
N LEU A 140 0.56 -14.20 -5.63
CA LEU A 140 1.75 -14.51 -4.84
C LEU A 140 1.47 -15.60 -3.81
N LYS A 141 0.32 -15.56 -3.15
CA LYS A 141 -0.09 -16.62 -2.20
C LYS A 141 -0.24 -17.97 -2.89
N ALA A 142 -0.85 -18.02 -4.06
CA ALA A 142 -0.96 -19.26 -4.83
C ALA A 142 0.42 -19.84 -5.23
N ALA A 143 1.42 -18.98 -5.47
CA ALA A 143 2.77 -19.39 -5.81
C ALA A 143 3.64 -19.79 -4.61
N ALA A 144 3.31 -19.32 -3.40
CA ALA A 144 4.08 -19.59 -2.17
C ALA A 144 3.14 -19.91 -0.99
N PRO A 145 2.45 -21.06 -1.02
CA PRO A 145 1.38 -21.40 -0.07
C PRO A 145 1.85 -21.59 1.37
N ASN A 146 3.14 -21.78 1.62
CA ASN A 146 3.72 -21.93 2.97
C ASN A 146 3.95 -20.58 3.66
N LEU A 147 3.91 -19.47 2.94
CA LEU A 147 3.97 -18.12 3.51
C LEU A 147 2.56 -17.66 3.91
N MET A 148 2.47 -16.87 4.98
CA MET A 148 1.25 -16.18 5.38
C MET A 148 1.23 -14.78 4.75
N PHE A 149 0.20 -14.50 3.97
CA PHE A 149 0.07 -13.23 3.25
C PHE A 149 -0.88 -12.27 3.95
N VAL A 150 -0.41 -11.04 4.15
CA VAL A 150 -1.21 -9.91 4.60
C VAL A 150 -1.50 -9.00 3.41
N GLY A 151 -2.75 -8.98 2.96
CA GLY A 151 -3.19 -8.13 1.86
C GLY A 151 -3.35 -6.67 2.29
N SER A 152 -3.14 -5.74 1.36
CA SER A 152 -3.23 -4.29 1.59
C SER A 152 -4.23 -3.62 0.64
N GLY A 153 -4.47 -2.31 0.85
CA GLY A 153 -5.32 -1.50 -0.03
C GLY A 153 -6.79 -1.42 0.38
N TYR A 154 -7.23 -2.16 1.37
CA TYR A 154 -8.64 -2.32 1.73
C TYR A 154 -9.34 -1.07 2.28
N THR A 155 -8.61 -0.07 2.80
CA THR A 155 -9.23 1.10 3.45
C THR A 155 -10.20 1.87 2.54
N TYR A 156 -9.96 1.89 1.22
CA TYR A 156 -10.84 2.56 0.26
C TYR A 156 -12.24 1.92 0.18
N LEU A 157 -12.38 0.66 0.54
CA LEU A 157 -13.65 -0.07 0.58
C LEU A 157 -14.60 0.43 1.68
N GLN A 158 -14.12 1.26 2.59
CA GLN A 158 -14.91 1.91 3.64
C GLN A 158 -15.75 0.90 4.44
N GLU A 159 -17.07 1.06 4.52
CA GLU A 159 -17.99 0.17 5.23
C GLU A 159 -18.10 -1.25 4.63
N TRP A 160 -17.74 -1.43 3.36
CA TRP A 160 -17.72 -2.74 2.69
C TRP A 160 -16.46 -3.56 3.00
N LEU A 161 -15.45 -2.92 3.62
CA LEU A 161 -14.16 -3.55 3.93
C LEU A 161 -14.31 -4.90 4.66
N PRO A 162 -15.12 -5.03 5.74
CA PRO A 162 -15.23 -6.31 6.44
C PRO A 162 -15.76 -7.44 5.57
N HIS A 163 -16.72 -7.14 4.68
CA HIS A 163 -17.32 -8.15 3.79
C HIS A 163 -16.32 -8.65 2.75
N VAL A 164 -15.60 -7.71 2.11
CA VAL A 164 -14.56 -8.07 1.13
C VAL A 164 -13.39 -8.78 1.80
N ALA A 165 -12.97 -8.34 3.00
CA ALA A 165 -11.92 -8.98 3.76
C ALA A 165 -12.27 -10.44 4.10
N GLN A 166 -13.48 -10.68 4.63
CA GLN A 166 -13.95 -12.03 4.95
C GLN A 166 -14.05 -12.92 3.70
N HIS A 167 -14.58 -12.39 2.59
CA HIS A 167 -14.62 -13.11 1.32
C HIS A 167 -13.21 -13.54 0.90
N ASN A 168 -12.27 -12.58 0.83
CA ASN A 168 -10.91 -12.86 0.36
C ASN A 168 -10.16 -13.87 1.24
N VAL A 169 -10.39 -13.87 2.54
CA VAL A 169 -9.80 -14.87 3.44
C VAL A 169 -10.44 -16.24 3.24
N ARG A 170 -11.76 -16.33 3.10
CA ARG A 170 -12.47 -17.60 2.85
C ARG A 170 -12.08 -18.24 1.53
N GLU A 171 -11.94 -17.43 0.48
CA GLU A 171 -11.51 -17.89 -0.85
C GLU A 171 -10.00 -18.15 -0.94
N GLY A 172 -9.25 -17.97 0.15
CA GLY A 172 -7.80 -18.20 0.16
C GLY A 172 -6.99 -17.21 -0.66
N LEU A 173 -7.54 -16.02 -0.94
CA LEU A 173 -6.84 -14.96 -1.69
C LEU A 173 -5.81 -14.23 -0.83
N THR A 174 -5.98 -14.25 0.49
CA THR A 174 -5.05 -13.74 1.50
C THR A 174 -5.28 -14.48 2.82
N ASP A 175 -4.33 -14.46 3.74
CA ASP A 175 -4.52 -15.01 5.09
C ASP A 175 -5.01 -13.97 6.07
N LEU A 176 -4.53 -12.73 5.91
CA LEU A 176 -4.83 -11.61 6.78
C LEU A 176 -5.04 -10.34 5.96
N VAL A 177 -5.75 -9.38 6.53
CA VAL A 177 -5.96 -8.06 5.94
C VAL A 177 -5.27 -7.00 6.76
N GLY A 178 -4.34 -6.28 6.15
CA GLY A 178 -3.58 -5.19 6.75
C GLY A 178 -4.35 -3.86 6.63
N LEU A 179 -4.58 -3.22 7.78
CA LEU A 179 -5.25 -1.92 7.85
C LEU A 179 -4.24 -0.83 8.25
N GLY A 180 -4.24 0.26 7.49
CA GLY A 180 -3.43 1.45 7.80
C GLY A 180 -4.32 2.63 8.19
N ARG A 181 -4.74 3.41 7.21
CA ARG A 181 -5.49 4.66 7.42
C ARG A 181 -6.80 4.50 8.19
N MET A 182 -7.47 3.35 8.06
CA MET A 182 -8.69 3.05 8.81
C MET A 182 -8.44 3.17 10.32
N MET A 183 -7.31 2.64 10.80
CA MET A 183 -6.96 2.62 12.23
C MET A 183 -6.68 4.01 12.81
N LEU A 184 -6.34 5.01 11.98
CA LEU A 184 -6.17 6.39 12.43
C LEU A 184 -7.51 7.09 12.70
N ALA A 185 -8.55 6.70 11.96
CA ALA A 185 -9.88 7.28 12.09
C ALA A 185 -10.78 6.47 13.04
N TYR A 186 -10.54 5.14 13.06
CA TYR A 186 -11.38 4.18 13.77
C TYR A 186 -10.51 3.11 14.46
N PRO A 187 -9.86 3.44 15.59
CA PRO A 187 -8.99 2.51 16.31
C PRO A 187 -9.67 1.20 16.70
N ASP A 188 -10.95 1.26 17.10
CA ASP A 188 -11.73 0.08 17.53
C ASP A 188 -12.33 -0.73 16.37
N PHE A 189 -12.05 -0.36 15.11
CA PHE A 189 -12.67 -0.98 13.93
C PHE A 189 -12.58 -2.52 13.95
N ALA A 190 -11.42 -3.06 14.26
CA ALA A 190 -11.23 -4.51 14.29
C ALA A 190 -12.02 -5.17 15.44
N ALA A 191 -12.10 -4.53 16.60
CA ALA A 191 -12.86 -5.02 17.74
C ALA A 191 -14.37 -5.03 17.44
N ASP A 192 -14.90 -3.95 16.87
CA ASP A 192 -16.31 -3.86 16.50
C ASP A 192 -16.68 -4.91 15.43
N VAL A 193 -15.83 -5.12 14.43
CA VAL A 193 -16.03 -6.16 13.40
C VAL A 193 -16.03 -7.56 14.01
N LEU A 194 -15.10 -7.87 14.91
CA LEU A 194 -15.01 -9.18 15.56
C LEU A 194 -16.19 -9.44 16.50
N ALA A 195 -16.70 -8.40 17.14
CA ALA A 195 -17.88 -8.48 17.99
C ALA A 195 -19.21 -8.53 17.20
N GLY A 196 -19.18 -8.37 15.87
CA GLY A 196 -20.39 -8.25 15.05
C GLY A 196 -21.18 -6.96 15.33
N ALA A 197 -20.53 -5.96 15.92
CA ALA A 197 -21.16 -4.68 16.24
C ALA A 197 -21.38 -3.84 14.97
N PRO A 198 -22.43 -2.99 14.93
CA PRO A 198 -22.62 -2.03 13.84
C PRO A 198 -21.43 -1.08 13.73
N LEU A 199 -20.94 -0.86 12.51
CA LEU A 199 -19.84 0.08 12.29
C LEU A 199 -20.26 1.52 12.58
N ARG A 200 -19.40 2.25 13.28
CA ARG A 200 -19.54 3.70 13.55
C ARG A 200 -19.19 4.48 12.28
N ARG A 201 -20.16 4.67 11.40
CA ARG A 201 -19.97 5.26 10.06
C ARG A 201 -19.26 6.62 10.07
N ALA A 202 -19.43 7.40 11.15
CA ALA A 202 -18.75 8.69 11.32
C ALA A 202 -17.24 8.57 11.48
N HIS A 203 -16.72 7.40 11.87
CA HIS A 203 -15.29 7.14 12.03
C HIS A 203 -14.68 6.37 10.85
N VAL A 204 -15.50 5.87 9.91
CA VAL A 204 -14.99 5.12 8.74
C VAL A 204 -14.17 6.05 7.85
N CYS A 205 -12.90 5.70 7.63
CA CYS A 205 -11.97 6.49 6.83
C CYS A 205 -12.48 6.71 5.40
N ARG A 206 -12.61 7.97 4.97
CA ARG A 206 -13.06 8.39 3.64
C ARG A 206 -11.91 8.65 2.66
N THR A 207 -10.69 8.31 3.05
CA THR A 207 -9.47 8.42 2.21
C THR A 207 -9.19 9.82 1.65
N PHE A 208 -9.44 10.87 2.43
CA PHE A 208 -9.14 12.26 2.07
C PHE A 208 -7.64 12.60 2.09
N SER A 209 -6.81 11.71 2.59
CA SER A 209 -5.35 11.85 2.69
C SER A 209 -4.83 12.96 3.62
N ASP A 210 -5.67 13.58 4.44
CA ASP A 210 -5.27 14.61 5.42
C ASP A 210 -4.18 14.12 6.38
N CYS A 211 -4.24 12.85 6.77
CA CYS A 211 -3.22 12.20 7.60
C CYS A 211 -1.82 12.15 6.96
N THR A 212 -1.73 12.32 5.65
CA THR A 212 -0.47 12.41 4.91
C THR A 212 -0.13 13.86 4.55
N THR A 213 -1.15 14.69 4.30
CA THR A 213 -0.99 16.13 4.06
C THR A 213 -0.39 16.82 5.28
N GLY A 214 -0.84 16.48 6.50
CA GLY A 214 -0.32 17.07 7.73
C GLY A 214 1.21 17.00 7.84
N PRO A 215 1.84 15.82 7.81
CA PRO A 215 3.31 15.69 7.86
C PRO A 215 4.05 16.43 6.72
N ARG A 216 3.45 16.49 5.52
CA ARG A 216 4.02 17.25 4.40
C ARG A 216 4.01 18.76 4.61
N MET A 217 3.13 19.23 5.49
CA MET A 217 3.09 20.63 5.96
C MET A 217 3.95 20.85 7.22
N GLY A 218 4.69 19.84 7.69
CA GLY A 218 5.41 19.91 8.97
C GLY A 218 4.52 19.80 10.20
N LEU A 219 3.27 19.35 10.02
CA LEU A 219 2.27 19.18 11.08
C LEU A 219 2.22 17.74 11.58
N ARG A 220 1.56 17.54 12.72
CA ARG A 220 1.34 16.20 13.29
C ARG A 220 0.50 15.32 12.35
N SER A 221 0.87 14.05 12.22
CA SER A 221 0.06 13.06 11.50
C SER A 221 -1.13 12.63 12.34
N GLY A 222 -2.33 12.59 11.74
CA GLY A 222 -3.56 12.15 12.38
C GLY A 222 -4.77 12.30 11.47
N CYS A 223 -5.92 11.84 11.94
CA CYS A 223 -7.16 11.91 11.16
C CYS A 223 -7.94 13.19 11.50
N TYR A 224 -7.56 14.30 10.92
CA TYR A 224 -8.21 15.60 11.17
C TYR A 224 -9.71 15.65 10.80
N PRO A 225 -10.21 14.97 9.76
CA PRO A 225 -11.65 15.06 9.45
C PRO A 225 -12.55 14.19 10.32
N LEU A 226 -12.06 13.12 10.97
CA LEU A 226 -12.92 12.11 11.59
C LEU A 226 -12.61 11.82 13.06
N ASP A 227 -11.40 12.13 13.53
CA ASP A 227 -11.00 11.94 14.92
C ASP A 227 -11.18 13.24 15.71
N ASP A 228 -11.95 13.20 16.80
CA ASP A 228 -12.31 14.39 17.56
C ASP A 228 -11.11 15.06 18.24
N LEU A 229 -10.08 14.29 18.64
CA LEU A 229 -8.84 14.84 19.17
C LEU A 229 -8.15 15.72 18.12
N TYR A 230 -8.04 15.23 16.88
CA TYR A 230 -7.38 15.96 15.81
C TYR A 230 -8.21 17.09 15.23
N LYS A 231 -9.55 16.95 15.19
CA LYS A 231 -10.46 18.05 14.83
C LYS A 231 -10.29 19.27 15.74
N ALA A 232 -10.04 19.03 17.03
CA ALA A 232 -9.86 20.10 18.01
C ALA A 232 -8.48 20.77 17.97
N GLN A 233 -7.52 20.26 17.17
CA GLN A 233 -6.19 20.85 17.07
C GLN A 233 -6.19 22.13 16.22
N PRO A 234 -5.33 23.11 16.53
CA PRO A 234 -5.21 24.35 15.74
C PRO A 234 -4.88 24.10 14.26
N GLU A 235 -4.13 23.02 13.99
CA GLU A 235 -3.71 22.60 12.65
C GLU A 235 -4.88 22.18 11.74
N ALA A 236 -6.02 21.80 12.31
CA ALA A 236 -7.18 21.34 11.56
C ALA A 236 -7.67 22.37 10.54
N ALA A 237 -7.66 23.66 10.90
CA ALA A 237 -8.05 24.75 10.00
C ALA A 237 -7.11 24.88 8.79
N ALA A 238 -5.80 24.73 9.00
CA ALA A 238 -4.79 24.80 7.93
C ALA A 238 -4.96 23.63 6.94
N ILE A 239 -5.16 22.42 7.44
CA ILE A 239 -5.37 21.23 6.61
C ILE A 239 -6.69 21.32 5.84
N LEU A 240 -7.78 21.78 6.47
CA LEU A 240 -9.06 22.00 5.81
C LEU A 240 -8.93 23.00 4.65
N LYS A 241 -8.19 24.09 4.85
CA LYS A 241 -7.94 25.09 3.80
C LYS A 241 -7.24 24.48 2.58
N VAL A 242 -6.21 23.66 2.81
CA VAL A 242 -5.48 22.95 1.72
C VAL A 242 -6.42 21.99 0.99
N ARG A 243 -7.19 21.19 1.72
CA ARG A 243 -8.16 20.27 1.11
C ARG A 243 -9.20 21.01 0.26
N THR A 244 -9.80 22.09 0.79
CA THR A 244 -10.78 22.89 0.04
C THR A 244 -10.18 23.48 -1.24
N ALA A 245 -8.93 23.97 -1.19
CA ALA A 245 -8.25 24.49 -2.37
C ALA A 245 -7.96 23.40 -3.42
N MET A 246 -7.77 22.15 -3.00
CA MET A 246 -7.59 21.01 -3.91
C MET A 246 -8.91 20.57 -4.54
N THR A 247 -10.00 20.55 -3.77
CA THR A 247 -11.33 20.16 -4.29
C THR A 247 -11.93 21.19 -5.23
N ALA A 248 -11.60 22.47 -5.11
CA ALA A 248 -12.05 23.52 -6.02
C ALA A 248 -11.42 23.44 -7.42
N LYS A 249 -10.44 22.55 -7.62
CA LYS A 249 -9.75 22.32 -8.91
C LYS A 249 -10.28 21.09 -9.65
N VAL A 250 -11.22 20.36 -9.05
CA VAL A 250 -11.90 19.19 -9.60
C VAL A 250 -13.31 19.56 -10.02
#